data_bd4c6e25c5574a862c4930b76f3cd83e
#
_entry.id   bd4c6e25c5574a862c4930b76f3cd83e
#
_cell.length_a   1.000
_cell.length_b   1.000
_cell.length_c   1.000
_cell.angle_alpha   90.00
_cell.angle_beta   90.00
_cell.angle_gamma   90.00
#
_symmetry.space_group_name_H-M   'P 1'
#
loop_
_entity.id
_entity.type
_entity.pdbx_description
1 polymer ?
#
loop_
_entity_poly.entity_id
_entity_poly.type
_entity_poly.pdbx_seq_one_letter_code
_entity_poly.pdbx_strand_id
1 'polypeptide(L)'
;MEQVVRHMYLGTLSDLRGSNLIKVITGARRIGKSTLLEQHHAALKAKIPEASVLSINFDEPGYRFLAEKGWKEVYDFIVGAIRPQEMNYVFLDEIQNIRQFEKLLEGLFVHPKIDLYVTGSNACFLSSELATLLTGRQFEINILPFSFPEYLEIAGGKENADRAFVNYVMAGGFPEAVKFAKVGEHYSFQYLQSVYKSIYQNDIKARYGIHSDISYQDVVNFLADSAGSPVSPGNIARVLTNSGKKIDNKSVAKYISTLTDSYLFYRAARYDIKGKQLLATQEKYYAVDTGLRNAILGKEPYGDSGHLLENVVFLELLRRKNQVWIGKVGTCEVDFVARAADGDTKYIQVSQSVKNPETLARELAPFDKIPDHNEKILITADYENCSRNGVRQINIVDWLLS
;
A
#
# COMPACT_ATOMS: atom_id res chain seq x y z
N MET A 1 -20.10 -14.46 -6.64
CA MET A 1 -18.64 -14.64 -6.44
C MET A 1 -18.35 -14.30 -5.00
N GLU A 2 -17.65 -15.15 -4.26
CA GLU A 2 -17.27 -14.88 -2.88
C GLU A 2 -16.40 -13.61 -2.82
N GLN A 3 -16.83 -12.64 -2.01
CA GLN A 3 -16.06 -11.43 -1.70
C GLN A 3 -15.34 -11.69 -0.37
N VAL A 4 -14.05 -11.44 -0.32
CA VAL A 4 -13.29 -11.43 0.94
C VAL A 4 -13.74 -10.25 1.79
N VAL A 5 -14.03 -10.54 3.05
CA VAL A 5 -14.39 -9.51 4.03
C VAL A 5 -13.10 -8.91 4.62
N ARG A 6 -12.89 -7.62 4.39
CA ARG A 6 -11.69 -6.90 4.84
C ARG A 6 -11.81 -6.48 6.31
N HIS A 7 -11.85 -7.47 7.24
CA HIS A 7 -12.19 -7.30 8.66
C HIS A 7 -11.42 -6.16 9.35
N MET A 8 -10.11 -6.06 9.15
CA MET A 8 -9.27 -5.04 9.77
C MET A 8 -9.69 -3.62 9.35
N TYR A 9 -9.92 -3.40 8.06
CA TYR A 9 -10.32 -2.10 7.53
C TYR A 9 -11.76 -1.76 7.91
N LEU A 10 -12.67 -2.74 7.88
CA LEU A 10 -14.06 -2.58 8.32
C LEU A 10 -14.15 -2.26 9.82
N GLY A 11 -13.30 -2.88 10.64
CA GLY A 11 -13.16 -2.55 12.05
C GLY A 11 -12.79 -1.08 12.25
N THR A 12 -11.72 -0.62 11.57
CA THR A 12 -11.28 0.77 11.62
C THR A 12 -12.38 1.75 11.17
N LEU A 13 -13.09 1.47 10.08
CA LEU A 13 -14.21 2.30 9.62
C LEU A 13 -15.36 2.33 10.64
N SER A 14 -15.65 1.19 11.28
CA SER A 14 -16.67 1.07 12.32
C SER A 14 -16.32 1.87 13.58
N ASP A 15 -15.06 1.84 14.00
CA ASP A 15 -14.55 2.56 15.19
C ASP A 15 -14.59 4.08 14.97
N LEU A 16 -14.34 4.52 13.73
CA LEU A 16 -14.37 5.94 13.36
C LEU A 16 -15.78 6.47 13.07
N ARG A 17 -16.81 5.64 13.10
CA ARG A 17 -18.17 6.04 12.81
C ARG A 17 -18.65 7.12 13.80
N GLY A 18 -19.26 8.18 13.26
CA GLY A 18 -19.76 9.32 14.04
C GLY A 18 -18.65 10.20 14.62
N SER A 19 -17.38 9.93 14.32
CA SER A 19 -16.31 10.88 14.64
C SER A 19 -16.43 12.12 13.75
N ASN A 20 -15.99 13.27 14.27
CA ASN A 20 -15.93 14.50 13.48
C ASN A 20 -14.70 14.51 12.56
N LEU A 21 -14.57 13.47 11.73
CA LEU A 21 -13.48 13.29 10.78
C LEU A 21 -14.01 12.77 9.43
N ILE A 22 -13.43 13.20 8.35
CA ILE A 22 -13.63 12.61 7.02
C ILE A 22 -12.81 11.32 6.96
N LYS A 23 -13.45 10.18 6.66
CA LYS A 23 -12.78 8.88 6.47
C LYS A 23 -12.34 8.78 5.02
N VAL A 24 -11.03 8.89 4.79
CA VAL A 24 -10.44 8.90 3.45
C VAL A 24 -9.81 7.54 3.18
N ILE A 25 -10.39 6.78 2.26
CA ILE A 25 -9.90 5.46 1.86
C ILE A 25 -9.00 5.64 0.62
N THR A 26 -7.72 5.37 0.79
CA THR A 26 -6.69 5.50 -0.25
C THR A 26 -6.08 4.14 -0.62
N GLY A 27 -5.29 4.12 -1.67
CA GLY A 27 -4.57 2.92 -2.15
C GLY A 27 -4.56 2.82 -3.68
N ALA A 28 -3.78 1.89 -4.21
CA ALA A 28 -3.63 1.71 -5.65
C ALA A 28 -4.96 1.46 -6.36
N ARG A 29 -5.02 1.76 -7.67
CA ARG A 29 -6.18 1.44 -8.49
C ARG A 29 -6.43 -0.08 -8.52
N ARG A 30 -7.70 -0.51 -8.52
CA ARG A 30 -8.11 -1.94 -8.55
C ARG A 30 -7.79 -2.77 -7.29
N ILE A 31 -7.48 -2.11 -6.17
CA ILE A 31 -7.12 -2.78 -4.91
C ILE A 31 -8.34 -3.14 -4.03
N GLY A 32 -9.56 -2.70 -4.43
CA GLY A 32 -10.81 -3.01 -3.73
C GLY A 32 -11.34 -1.89 -2.83
N LYS A 33 -11.02 -0.60 -3.09
CA LYS A 33 -11.54 0.56 -2.33
C LYS A 33 -13.06 0.63 -2.37
N SER A 34 -13.65 0.61 -3.57
CA SER A 34 -15.11 0.66 -3.78
C SER A 34 -15.79 -0.53 -3.09
N THR A 35 -15.23 -1.75 -3.22
CA THR A 35 -15.74 -2.94 -2.56
C THR A 35 -15.72 -2.82 -1.03
N LEU A 36 -14.66 -2.25 -0.45
CA LEU A 36 -14.59 -1.99 1.00
C LEU A 36 -15.67 -1.00 1.43
N LEU A 37 -15.89 0.04 0.63
CA LEU A 37 -16.94 1.04 0.88
C LEU A 37 -18.34 0.40 0.86
N GLU A 38 -18.61 -0.46 -0.13
CA GLU A 38 -19.84 -1.24 -0.23
C GLU A 38 -20.03 -2.20 0.94
N GLN A 39 -18.98 -2.92 1.38
CA GLN A 39 -19.01 -3.79 2.55
C GLN A 39 -19.31 -3.00 3.82
N HIS A 40 -18.73 -1.81 3.99
CA HIS A 40 -19.00 -0.95 5.13
C HIS A 40 -20.44 -0.42 5.11
N HIS A 41 -20.93 0.01 3.95
CA HIS A 41 -22.34 0.40 3.75
C HIS A 41 -23.28 -0.73 4.15
N ALA A 42 -23.07 -1.95 3.64
CA ALA A 42 -23.88 -3.11 3.97
C ALA A 42 -23.85 -3.44 5.48
N ALA A 43 -22.67 -3.41 6.09
CA ALA A 43 -22.51 -3.63 7.54
C ALA A 43 -23.20 -2.55 8.38
N LEU A 44 -23.17 -1.28 7.92
CA LEU A 44 -23.89 -0.18 8.56
C LEU A 44 -25.39 -0.40 8.51
N LYS A 45 -25.95 -0.71 7.33
CA LYS A 45 -27.38 -0.99 7.17
C LYS A 45 -27.85 -2.19 7.96
N ALA A 46 -27.04 -3.23 8.10
CA ALA A 46 -27.35 -4.38 8.95
C ALA A 46 -27.44 -4.02 10.44
N LYS A 47 -26.59 -3.08 10.90
CA LYS A 47 -26.57 -2.63 12.31
C LYS A 47 -27.63 -1.56 12.59
N ILE A 48 -27.93 -0.70 11.65
CA ILE A 48 -28.84 0.43 11.76
C ILE A 48 -29.72 0.45 10.50
N PRO A 49 -30.80 -0.37 10.44
CA PRO A 49 -31.64 -0.49 9.24
C PRO A 49 -32.23 0.84 8.77
N GLU A 50 -32.60 1.72 9.71
CA GLU A 50 -33.21 3.03 9.41
C GLU A 50 -32.20 4.14 9.11
N ALA A 51 -30.87 3.81 9.09
CA ALA A 51 -29.84 4.80 8.79
C ALA A 51 -30.08 5.50 7.47
N SER A 52 -29.97 6.83 7.46
CA SER A 52 -29.95 7.64 6.26
C SER A 52 -28.58 7.44 5.58
N VAL A 53 -28.58 6.76 4.44
CA VAL A 53 -27.33 6.45 3.70
C VAL A 53 -27.47 6.95 2.28
N LEU A 54 -26.51 7.75 1.84
CA LEU A 54 -26.33 8.20 0.46
C LEU A 54 -25.00 7.68 -0.07
N SER A 55 -25.01 6.89 -1.13
CA SER A 55 -23.81 6.35 -1.78
C SER A 55 -23.76 6.81 -3.23
N ILE A 56 -22.64 7.43 -3.63
CA ILE A 56 -22.43 7.99 -4.95
C ILE A 56 -21.07 7.48 -5.47
N ASN A 57 -21.08 6.84 -6.64
CA ASN A 57 -19.86 6.46 -7.35
C ASN A 57 -19.71 7.35 -8.60
N PHE A 58 -18.67 8.18 -8.62
CA PHE A 58 -18.42 9.13 -9.71
C PHE A 58 -17.81 8.50 -10.97
N ASP A 59 -17.56 7.19 -10.98
CA ASP A 59 -17.28 6.43 -12.21
C ASP A 59 -18.56 6.01 -12.95
N GLU A 60 -19.72 5.99 -12.27
CA GLU A 60 -21.01 5.69 -12.90
C GLU A 60 -21.46 6.84 -13.82
N PRO A 61 -21.96 6.55 -15.03
CA PRO A 61 -22.30 7.59 -16.02
C PRO A 61 -23.24 8.70 -15.50
N GLY A 62 -24.25 8.35 -14.70
CA GLY A 62 -25.21 9.31 -14.15
C GLY A 62 -24.57 10.31 -13.19
N TYR A 63 -23.71 9.82 -12.30
CA TYR A 63 -23.00 10.65 -11.32
C TYR A 63 -21.77 11.33 -11.91
N ARG A 64 -21.13 10.73 -12.92
CA ARG A 64 -20.05 11.35 -13.67
C ARG A 64 -20.51 12.63 -14.37
N PHE A 65 -21.70 12.60 -15.00
CA PHE A 65 -22.30 13.79 -15.57
C PHE A 65 -22.56 14.89 -14.52
N LEU A 66 -22.95 14.52 -13.30
CA LEU A 66 -23.10 15.45 -12.18
C LEU A 66 -21.75 16.06 -11.77
N ALA A 67 -20.69 15.22 -11.66
CA ALA A 67 -19.33 15.66 -11.32
C ALA A 67 -18.75 16.64 -12.34
N GLU A 68 -19.07 16.47 -13.64
CA GLU A 68 -18.63 17.36 -14.72
C GLU A 68 -19.22 18.78 -14.60
N LYS A 69 -20.38 18.94 -13.96
CA LYS A 69 -20.97 20.26 -13.68
C LYS A 69 -20.22 21.04 -12.62
N GLY A 70 -19.51 20.35 -11.72
CA GLY A 70 -18.65 20.92 -10.70
C GLY A 70 -19.07 20.57 -9.27
N TRP A 71 -18.22 20.95 -8.32
CA TRP A 71 -18.41 20.61 -6.91
C TRP A 71 -19.69 21.18 -6.28
N LYS A 72 -20.14 22.34 -6.77
CA LYS A 72 -21.33 23.03 -6.21
C LYS A 72 -22.60 22.26 -6.49
N GLU A 73 -22.78 21.82 -7.71
CA GLU A 73 -23.94 21.03 -8.14
C GLU A 73 -23.99 19.67 -7.41
N VAL A 74 -22.82 19.07 -7.16
CA VAL A 74 -22.72 17.86 -6.34
C VAL A 74 -23.10 18.15 -4.88
N TYR A 75 -22.65 19.28 -4.33
CA TYR A 75 -23.00 19.70 -2.97
C TYR A 75 -24.51 19.92 -2.84
N ASP A 76 -25.11 20.68 -3.74
CA ASP A 76 -26.55 20.96 -3.72
C ASP A 76 -27.38 19.66 -3.87
N PHE A 77 -26.91 18.72 -4.70
CA PHE A 77 -27.52 17.40 -4.83
C PHE A 77 -27.48 16.61 -3.51
N ILE A 78 -26.31 16.55 -2.86
CA ILE A 78 -26.13 15.81 -1.60
C ILE A 78 -26.99 16.44 -0.49
N VAL A 79 -26.91 17.77 -0.33
CA VAL A 79 -27.68 18.48 0.72
C VAL A 79 -29.20 18.35 0.48
N GLY A 80 -29.64 18.31 -0.76
CA GLY A 80 -31.05 18.06 -1.09
C GLY A 80 -31.52 16.63 -0.82
N ALA A 81 -30.62 15.67 -0.76
CA ALA A 81 -30.91 14.24 -0.57
C ALA A 81 -30.85 13.79 0.90
N ILE A 82 -30.16 14.52 1.78
CA ILE A 82 -30.02 14.16 3.18
C ILE A 82 -31.26 14.49 4.03
N ARG A 83 -31.41 13.80 5.16
CA ARG A 83 -32.45 14.04 6.16
C ARG A 83 -31.93 15.03 7.23
N PRO A 84 -32.47 16.26 7.32
CA PRO A 84 -31.87 17.32 8.15
C PRO A 84 -31.80 17.00 9.64
N GLN A 85 -32.72 16.18 10.16
CA GLN A 85 -32.82 15.87 11.60
C GLN A 85 -32.06 14.61 12.02
N GLU A 86 -31.61 13.81 11.06
CA GLU A 86 -30.93 12.52 11.30
C GLU A 86 -29.44 12.60 10.98
N MET A 87 -28.67 11.62 11.49
CA MET A 87 -27.30 11.42 11.03
C MET A 87 -27.33 10.77 9.64
N ASN A 88 -26.65 11.40 8.68
CA ASN A 88 -26.55 10.93 7.31
C ASN A 88 -25.15 10.39 7.06
N TYR A 89 -25.08 9.18 6.58
CA TYR A 89 -23.82 8.53 6.20
C TYR A 89 -23.65 8.71 4.69
N VAL A 90 -22.66 9.53 4.31
CA VAL A 90 -22.43 9.88 2.90
C VAL A 90 -21.16 9.20 2.41
N PHE A 91 -21.31 8.37 1.39
CA PHE A 91 -20.25 7.59 0.76
C PHE A 91 -19.98 8.13 -0.64
N LEU A 92 -18.80 8.68 -0.87
CA LEU A 92 -18.38 9.26 -2.14
C LEU A 92 -17.20 8.46 -2.70
N ASP A 93 -17.45 7.70 -3.76
CA ASP A 93 -16.44 6.86 -4.41
C ASP A 93 -15.84 7.59 -5.63
N GLU A 94 -14.50 7.47 -5.78
CA GLU A 94 -13.68 8.09 -6.85
C GLU A 94 -13.85 9.62 -6.92
N ILE A 95 -13.74 10.29 -5.76
CA ILE A 95 -14.03 11.73 -5.61
C ILE A 95 -13.12 12.65 -6.46
N GLN A 96 -11.93 12.18 -6.88
CA GLN A 96 -11.02 12.93 -7.74
C GLN A 96 -11.61 13.22 -9.14
N ASN A 97 -12.71 12.59 -9.50
CA ASN A 97 -13.44 12.88 -10.73
C ASN A 97 -14.20 14.23 -10.67
N ILE A 98 -14.33 14.81 -9.48
CA ILE A 98 -14.96 16.12 -9.29
C ILE A 98 -13.88 17.20 -9.31
N ARG A 99 -14.03 18.19 -10.17
CA ARG A 99 -13.15 19.35 -10.17
C ARG A 99 -13.33 20.18 -8.90
N GLN A 100 -12.25 20.51 -8.18
CA GLN A 100 -12.27 21.23 -6.91
C GLN A 100 -13.08 20.48 -5.82
N PHE A 101 -12.93 19.16 -5.76
CA PHE A 101 -13.60 18.32 -4.75
C PHE A 101 -13.24 18.71 -3.30
N GLU A 102 -12.14 19.40 -3.08
CA GLU A 102 -11.71 19.94 -1.80
C GLU A 102 -12.80 20.85 -1.20
N LYS A 103 -13.38 21.73 -2.04
CA LYS A 103 -14.47 22.64 -1.62
C LYS A 103 -15.75 21.89 -1.27
N LEU A 104 -16.00 20.78 -1.98
CA LEU A 104 -17.12 19.89 -1.66
C LEU A 104 -16.93 19.27 -0.28
N LEU A 105 -15.73 18.73 -0.01
CA LEU A 105 -15.41 18.12 1.28
C LEU A 105 -15.50 19.12 2.43
N GLU A 106 -14.99 20.35 2.24
CA GLU A 106 -15.12 21.41 3.25
C GLU A 106 -16.59 21.75 3.52
N GLY A 107 -17.39 21.93 2.48
CA GLY A 107 -18.81 22.23 2.61
C GLY A 107 -19.59 21.14 3.33
N LEU A 108 -19.32 19.87 3.00
CA LEU A 108 -19.98 18.74 3.66
C LEU A 108 -19.50 18.53 5.09
N PHE A 109 -18.21 18.78 5.36
CA PHE A 109 -17.61 18.59 6.70
C PHE A 109 -18.21 19.53 7.76
N VAL A 110 -18.54 20.77 7.39
CA VAL A 110 -19.17 21.73 8.34
C VAL A 110 -20.62 21.39 8.64
N HIS A 111 -21.24 20.43 7.95
CA HIS A 111 -22.60 20.03 8.17
C HIS A 111 -22.69 19.04 9.35
N PRO A 112 -23.32 19.39 10.49
CA PRO A 112 -23.19 18.62 11.73
C PRO A 112 -23.86 17.25 11.72
N LYS A 113 -24.64 16.95 10.69
CA LYS A 113 -25.39 15.70 10.53
C LYS A 113 -24.88 14.85 9.36
N ILE A 114 -23.66 15.09 8.89
CA ILE A 114 -23.02 14.28 7.85
C ILE A 114 -21.82 13.54 8.43
N ASP A 115 -21.82 12.23 8.29
CA ASP A 115 -20.68 11.35 8.54
C ASP A 115 -20.12 10.91 7.18
N LEU A 116 -18.91 11.39 6.82
CA LEU A 116 -18.40 11.39 5.47
C LEU A 116 -17.32 10.33 5.26
N TYR A 117 -17.50 9.50 4.23
CA TYR A 117 -16.59 8.46 3.77
C TYR A 117 -16.26 8.70 2.30
N VAL A 118 -14.99 8.80 1.98
CA VAL A 118 -14.55 9.09 0.61
C VAL A 118 -13.48 8.14 0.13
N THR A 119 -13.47 7.83 -1.16
CA THR A 119 -12.37 7.09 -1.76
C THR A 119 -11.69 7.89 -2.87
N GLY A 120 -10.44 7.56 -3.12
CA GLY A 120 -9.69 8.00 -4.28
C GLY A 120 -8.51 7.09 -4.58
N SER A 121 -8.17 6.99 -5.85
CA SER A 121 -7.11 6.09 -6.34
C SER A 121 -5.72 6.69 -6.25
N ASN A 122 -5.57 7.91 -5.74
CA ASN A 122 -4.29 8.62 -5.78
C ASN A 122 -3.99 9.33 -4.46
N ALA A 123 -2.72 9.32 -4.05
CA ALA A 123 -2.19 10.08 -2.91
C ALA A 123 -2.39 11.61 -3.02
N CYS A 124 -3.10 12.09 -4.05
CA CYS A 124 -3.49 13.49 -4.17
C CYS A 124 -4.36 14.02 -3.03
N PHE A 125 -4.99 13.13 -2.28
CA PHE A 125 -5.55 13.50 -0.98
C PHE A 125 -4.49 14.03 0.00
N LEU A 126 -3.21 13.71 -0.26
CA LEU A 126 -2.05 14.18 0.50
C LEU A 126 -1.32 15.32 -0.21
N SER A 127 -1.82 15.84 -1.35
CA SER A 127 -1.25 17.02 -1.98
C SER A 127 -1.26 18.18 -0.99
N SER A 128 -0.25 19.05 -1.08
CA SER A 128 -0.03 20.13 -0.13
C SER A 128 -1.26 21.02 0.10
N GLU A 129 -2.12 21.18 -0.89
CA GLU A 129 -3.35 21.97 -0.79
C GLU A 129 -4.42 21.26 0.04
N LEU A 130 -4.66 19.98 -0.20
CA LEU A 130 -5.61 19.18 0.57
C LEU A 130 -5.13 18.88 1.99
N ALA A 131 -3.85 18.55 2.14
CA ALA A 131 -3.25 18.38 3.44
C ALA A 131 -3.45 19.63 4.30
N THR A 132 -3.35 20.82 3.74
CA THR A 132 -3.56 22.10 4.44
C THR A 132 -5.04 22.31 4.80
N LEU A 133 -5.95 22.07 3.87
CA LEU A 133 -7.40 22.28 4.05
C LEU A 133 -8.05 21.27 5.01
N LEU A 134 -7.59 20.03 4.97
CA LEU A 134 -8.15 18.92 5.77
C LEU A 134 -7.29 18.54 6.98
N THR A 135 -6.23 19.31 7.30
CA THR A 135 -5.38 19.07 8.47
C THR A 135 -6.19 18.97 9.74
N GLY A 136 -6.09 17.85 10.43
CA GLY A 136 -6.85 17.56 11.64
C GLY A 136 -8.34 17.25 11.45
N ARG A 137 -8.83 17.19 10.17
CA ARG A 137 -10.24 16.93 9.84
C ARG A 137 -10.45 15.61 9.11
N GLN A 138 -9.38 14.89 8.79
CA GLN A 138 -9.45 13.62 8.07
C GLN A 138 -8.71 12.50 8.81
N PHE A 139 -9.14 11.28 8.56
CA PHE A 139 -8.43 10.06 8.92
C PHE A 139 -8.22 9.23 7.67
N GLU A 140 -6.95 9.03 7.30
CA GLU A 140 -6.59 8.24 6.14
C GLU A 140 -6.52 6.75 6.47
N ILE A 141 -7.14 5.94 5.62
CA ILE A 141 -7.13 4.49 5.67
C ILE A 141 -6.52 4.01 4.35
N ASN A 142 -5.21 3.80 4.35
CA ASN A 142 -4.51 3.27 3.19
C ASN A 142 -4.74 1.75 3.12
N ILE A 143 -5.40 1.28 2.06
CA ILE A 143 -5.62 -0.14 1.84
C ILE A 143 -4.53 -0.74 0.94
N LEU A 144 -4.09 -1.92 1.33
CA LEU A 144 -3.08 -2.72 0.63
C LEU A 144 -3.75 -3.89 -0.12
N PRO A 145 -3.08 -4.55 -1.07
CA PRO A 145 -3.51 -5.81 -1.63
C PRO A 145 -3.88 -6.82 -0.53
N PHE A 146 -4.51 -7.92 -0.87
CA PHE A 146 -4.85 -8.94 0.12
C PHE A 146 -3.63 -9.34 0.94
N SER A 147 -3.83 -9.44 2.27
CA SER A 147 -2.89 -10.13 3.14
C SER A 147 -2.83 -11.62 2.80
N PHE A 148 -1.83 -12.32 3.30
CA PHE A 148 -1.76 -13.77 3.08
C PHE A 148 -2.99 -14.52 3.64
N PRO A 149 -3.52 -14.23 4.85
CA PRO A 149 -4.79 -14.78 5.29
C PRO A 149 -5.97 -14.51 4.34
N GLU A 150 -6.12 -13.25 3.88
CA GLU A 150 -7.17 -12.87 2.93
C GLU A 150 -7.01 -13.56 1.56
N TYR A 151 -5.75 -13.75 1.12
CA TYR A 151 -5.44 -14.52 -0.08
C TYR A 151 -5.91 -15.99 0.05
N LEU A 152 -5.66 -16.61 1.20
CA LEU A 152 -6.08 -18.00 1.46
C LEU A 152 -7.60 -18.19 1.43
N GLU A 153 -8.39 -17.17 1.78
CA GLU A 153 -9.86 -17.25 1.70
C GLU A 153 -10.34 -17.46 0.26
N ILE A 154 -9.67 -16.81 -0.72
CA ILE A 154 -10.02 -16.96 -2.14
C ILE A 154 -9.27 -18.13 -2.76
N ALA A 155 -7.95 -18.15 -2.63
CA ALA A 155 -7.12 -19.12 -3.34
C ALA A 155 -7.32 -20.55 -2.87
N GLY A 156 -7.80 -20.72 -1.61
CA GLY A 156 -7.78 -22.00 -0.92
C GLY A 156 -6.36 -22.34 -0.46
N GLY A 157 -6.15 -23.55 0.03
CA GLY A 157 -4.79 -24.00 0.37
C GLY A 157 -4.42 -23.83 1.84
N LYS A 158 -5.39 -23.63 2.73
CA LYS A 158 -5.14 -23.67 4.19
C LYS A 158 -4.47 -24.96 4.65
N GLU A 159 -4.72 -26.07 3.96
CA GLU A 159 -4.12 -27.38 4.23
C GLU A 159 -2.63 -27.46 3.78
N ASN A 160 -2.20 -26.56 2.89
CA ASN A 160 -0.82 -26.46 2.43
C ASN A 160 -0.43 -24.99 2.29
N ALA A 161 -0.29 -24.32 3.43
CA ALA A 161 -0.01 -22.89 3.50
C ALA A 161 1.34 -22.53 2.85
N ASP A 162 2.34 -23.42 2.89
CA ASP A 162 3.65 -23.16 2.27
C ASP A 162 3.54 -23.03 0.75
N ARG A 163 2.84 -23.96 0.11
CA ARG A 163 2.62 -23.91 -1.33
C ARG A 163 1.78 -22.69 -1.71
N ALA A 164 0.75 -22.41 -0.93
CA ALA A 164 -0.07 -21.21 -1.14
C ALA A 164 0.74 -19.94 -0.96
N PHE A 165 1.71 -19.91 -0.01
CA PHE A 165 2.60 -18.79 0.19
C PHE A 165 3.53 -18.56 -1.01
N VAL A 166 4.11 -19.62 -1.58
CA VAL A 166 4.89 -19.49 -2.82
C VAL A 166 4.06 -18.86 -3.91
N ASN A 167 2.84 -19.32 -4.13
CA ASN A 167 1.93 -18.74 -5.13
C ASN A 167 1.56 -17.28 -4.80
N TYR A 168 1.36 -16.95 -3.53
CA TYR A 168 1.10 -15.59 -3.08
C TYR A 168 2.26 -14.64 -3.39
N VAL A 169 3.50 -15.05 -3.11
CA VAL A 169 4.70 -14.27 -3.43
C VAL A 169 4.83 -14.03 -4.94
N MET A 170 4.39 -14.98 -5.74
CA MET A 170 4.51 -14.97 -7.19
C MET A 170 3.42 -14.16 -7.90
N ALA A 171 2.17 -14.43 -7.54
CA ALA A 171 0.97 -13.84 -8.17
C ALA A 171 0.53 -12.53 -7.50
N GLY A 172 0.99 -12.26 -6.27
CA GLY A 172 0.56 -11.10 -5.48
C GLY A 172 -0.81 -11.26 -4.85
N GLY A 173 -1.30 -10.16 -4.27
CA GLY A 173 -2.57 -10.08 -3.56
C GLY A 173 -3.61 -9.16 -4.19
N PHE A 174 -3.47 -8.75 -5.45
CA PHE A 174 -4.53 -7.98 -6.12
C PHE A 174 -5.81 -8.80 -6.23
N PRO A 175 -6.98 -8.30 -5.77
CA PRO A 175 -8.19 -9.12 -5.62
C PRO A 175 -8.60 -9.89 -6.87
N GLU A 176 -8.67 -9.23 -8.01
CA GLU A 176 -9.04 -9.90 -9.27
C GLU A 176 -7.92 -10.78 -9.84
N ALA A 177 -6.65 -10.42 -9.61
CA ALA A 177 -5.52 -11.25 -10.02
C ALA A 177 -5.53 -12.61 -9.31
N VAL A 178 -5.86 -12.63 -8.01
CA VAL A 178 -6.00 -13.86 -7.21
C VAL A 178 -7.12 -14.75 -7.77
N LYS A 179 -8.25 -14.15 -8.19
CA LYS A 179 -9.35 -14.89 -8.83
C LYS A 179 -8.93 -15.45 -10.19
N PHE A 180 -8.22 -14.67 -11.00
CA PHE A 180 -7.72 -15.12 -12.30
C PHE A 180 -6.66 -16.22 -12.16
N ALA A 181 -5.85 -16.20 -11.12
CA ALA A 181 -4.86 -17.25 -10.86
C ALA A 181 -5.49 -18.64 -10.67
N LYS A 182 -6.73 -18.73 -10.18
CA LYS A 182 -7.49 -19.99 -10.11
C LYS A 182 -7.84 -20.57 -11.49
N VAL A 183 -8.00 -19.71 -12.49
CA VAL A 183 -8.31 -20.11 -13.87
C VAL A 183 -7.01 -20.47 -14.62
N GLY A 184 -5.94 -19.70 -14.35
CA GLY A 184 -4.61 -19.91 -14.89
C GLY A 184 -3.69 -18.74 -14.59
N GLU A 185 -2.44 -19.03 -14.24
CA GLU A 185 -1.44 -18.02 -13.82
C GLU A 185 -1.23 -16.94 -14.90
N HIS A 186 -1.26 -17.32 -16.18
CA HIS A 186 -1.09 -16.38 -17.29
C HIS A 186 -2.21 -15.32 -17.35
N TYR A 187 -3.45 -15.66 -16.96
CA TYR A 187 -4.54 -14.67 -16.89
C TYR A 187 -4.32 -13.65 -15.78
N SER A 188 -3.83 -14.11 -14.62
CA SER A 188 -3.44 -13.22 -13.54
C SER A 188 -2.34 -12.25 -13.97
N PHE A 189 -1.31 -12.76 -14.64
CA PHE A 189 -0.19 -11.95 -15.14
C PHE A 189 -0.66 -10.90 -16.18
N GLN A 190 -1.45 -11.30 -17.18
CA GLN A 190 -2.01 -10.39 -18.18
C GLN A 190 -2.91 -9.32 -17.53
N TYR A 191 -3.71 -9.72 -16.54
CA TYR A 191 -4.53 -8.77 -15.79
C TYR A 191 -3.67 -7.74 -15.07
N LEU A 192 -2.62 -8.14 -14.36
CA LEU A 192 -1.71 -7.23 -13.66
C LEU A 192 -0.98 -6.29 -14.61
N GLN A 193 -0.60 -6.75 -15.80
CA GLN A 193 -0.07 -5.87 -16.85
C GLN A 193 -1.10 -4.81 -17.27
N SER A 194 -2.38 -5.19 -17.39
CA SER A 194 -3.45 -4.25 -17.71
C SER A 194 -3.70 -3.25 -16.59
N VAL A 195 -3.59 -3.68 -15.32
CA VAL A 195 -3.68 -2.81 -14.13
C VAL A 195 -2.56 -1.77 -14.14
N TYR A 196 -1.30 -2.21 -14.34
CA TYR A 196 -0.17 -1.29 -14.45
C TYR A 196 -0.39 -0.26 -15.57
N LYS A 197 -0.78 -0.72 -16.77
CA LYS A 197 -1.05 0.16 -17.90
C LYS A 197 -2.16 1.18 -17.58
N SER A 198 -3.21 0.76 -16.88
CA SER A 198 -4.29 1.63 -16.45
C SER A 198 -3.81 2.68 -15.44
N ILE A 199 -3.02 2.30 -14.44
CA ILE A 199 -2.43 3.23 -13.47
C ILE A 199 -1.53 4.23 -14.20
N TYR A 200 -0.66 3.75 -15.10
CA TYR A 200 0.23 4.61 -15.86
C TYR A 200 -0.53 5.64 -16.68
N GLN A 201 -1.55 5.25 -17.46
CA GLN A 201 -2.28 6.15 -18.33
C GLN A 201 -3.16 7.14 -17.56
N ASN A 202 -3.93 6.66 -16.58
CA ASN A 202 -4.98 7.45 -15.94
C ASN A 202 -4.48 8.22 -14.71
N ASP A 203 -3.59 7.62 -13.93
CA ASP A 203 -3.18 8.20 -12.64
C ASP A 203 -1.83 8.93 -12.74
N ILE A 204 -0.97 8.52 -13.69
CA ILE A 204 0.38 9.08 -13.81
C ILE A 204 0.50 10.02 -15.02
N LYS A 205 0.36 9.48 -16.23
CA LYS A 205 0.61 10.23 -17.48
C LYS A 205 -0.34 11.43 -17.62
N ALA A 206 -1.63 11.20 -17.40
CA ALA A 206 -2.66 12.24 -17.52
C ALA A 206 -2.44 13.38 -16.51
N ARG A 207 -1.93 13.08 -15.32
CA ARG A 207 -1.81 14.05 -14.23
C ARG A 207 -0.46 14.78 -14.19
N TYR A 208 0.64 14.05 -14.36
CA TYR A 208 1.98 14.61 -14.16
C TYR A 208 2.66 15.07 -15.45
N GLY A 209 1.99 14.95 -16.61
CA GLY A 209 2.52 15.40 -17.89
C GLY A 209 3.85 14.73 -18.22
N ILE A 210 3.88 13.40 -18.24
CA ILE A 210 5.09 12.65 -18.59
C ILE A 210 5.42 12.87 -20.06
N HIS A 211 6.58 13.48 -20.34
CA HIS A 211 7.01 13.81 -21.70
C HIS A 211 7.70 12.66 -22.44
N SER A 212 8.35 11.74 -21.71
CA SER A 212 9.05 10.59 -22.29
C SER A 212 8.57 9.30 -21.62
N ASP A 213 7.71 8.56 -22.33
CA ASP A 213 7.19 7.27 -21.85
C ASP A 213 8.33 6.25 -21.71
N ILE A 214 9.33 6.27 -22.62
CA ILE A 214 10.48 5.36 -22.59
C ILE A 214 11.34 5.60 -21.34
N SER A 215 11.77 6.84 -21.12
CA SER A 215 12.59 7.16 -19.95
C SER A 215 11.85 6.90 -18.63
N TYR A 216 10.54 7.13 -18.60
CA TYR A 216 9.71 6.80 -17.45
C TYR A 216 9.70 5.30 -17.19
N GLN A 217 9.45 4.48 -18.23
CA GLN A 217 9.42 3.03 -18.10
C GLN A 217 10.78 2.46 -17.68
N ASP A 218 11.89 3.06 -18.12
CA ASP A 218 13.23 2.67 -17.69
C ASP A 218 13.43 2.87 -16.18
N VAL A 219 12.94 4.00 -15.62
CA VAL A 219 12.99 4.26 -14.18
C VAL A 219 12.08 3.30 -13.42
N VAL A 220 10.88 3.01 -13.93
CA VAL A 220 9.95 2.04 -13.34
C VAL A 220 10.57 0.65 -13.29
N ASN A 221 11.14 0.19 -14.40
CA ASN A 221 11.78 -1.13 -14.48
C ASN A 221 12.97 -1.22 -13.53
N PHE A 222 13.79 -0.15 -13.48
CA PHE A 222 14.93 -0.10 -12.54
C PHE A 222 14.44 -0.21 -11.09
N LEU A 223 13.42 0.56 -10.72
CA LEU A 223 12.91 0.56 -9.36
C LEU A 223 12.26 -0.78 -8.99
N ALA A 224 11.54 -1.39 -9.92
CA ALA A 224 10.94 -2.71 -9.74
C ALA A 224 12.00 -3.82 -9.59
N ASP A 225 13.08 -3.76 -10.38
CA ASP A 225 14.19 -4.72 -10.30
C ASP A 225 15.01 -4.54 -9.02
N SER A 226 15.15 -3.30 -8.55
CA SER A 226 15.89 -2.92 -7.32
C SER A 226 15.01 -2.89 -6.06
N ALA A 227 13.77 -3.42 -6.09
CA ALA A 227 12.90 -3.42 -4.92
C ALA A 227 13.61 -4.08 -3.73
N GLY A 228 13.61 -3.41 -2.56
CA GLY A 228 14.35 -3.84 -1.37
C GLY A 228 15.85 -3.52 -1.38
N SER A 229 16.38 -2.93 -2.46
CA SER A 229 17.77 -2.47 -2.51
C SER A 229 17.88 -0.97 -2.25
N PRO A 230 18.97 -0.48 -1.63
CA PRO A 230 19.19 0.95 -1.44
C PRO A 230 19.40 1.66 -2.78
N VAL A 231 18.58 2.65 -3.08
CA VAL A 231 18.67 3.45 -4.31
C VAL A 231 18.62 4.95 -4.02
N SER A 232 19.14 5.72 -4.96
CA SER A 232 18.98 7.17 -4.98
C SER A 232 18.71 7.64 -6.41
N PRO A 233 18.01 8.77 -6.61
CA PRO A 233 17.80 9.33 -7.95
C PRO A 233 19.09 9.50 -8.76
N GLY A 234 20.19 9.92 -8.10
CA GLY A 234 21.50 10.06 -8.72
C GLY A 234 22.11 8.73 -9.18
N ASN A 235 21.96 7.68 -8.40
CA ASN A 235 22.43 6.36 -8.80
C ASN A 235 21.67 5.83 -10.01
N ILE A 236 20.33 5.96 -10.00
CA ILE A 236 19.48 5.55 -11.13
C ILE A 236 19.84 6.32 -12.39
N ALA A 237 19.94 7.67 -12.30
CA ALA A 237 20.32 8.51 -13.44
C ALA A 237 21.67 8.09 -14.02
N ARG A 238 22.67 7.82 -13.16
CA ARG A 238 24.01 7.39 -13.57
C ARG A 238 23.97 6.02 -14.29
N VAL A 239 23.27 5.06 -13.74
CA VAL A 239 23.17 3.70 -14.36
C VAL A 239 22.46 3.76 -15.70
N LEU A 240 21.35 4.48 -15.81
CA LEU A 240 20.60 4.64 -17.05
C LEU A 240 21.42 5.40 -18.09
N THR A 241 22.13 6.45 -17.72
CA THR A 241 22.98 7.21 -18.64
C THR A 241 24.14 6.37 -19.15
N ASN A 242 24.78 5.56 -18.30
CA ASN A 242 25.85 4.63 -18.70
C ASN A 242 25.36 3.54 -19.66
N SER A 243 24.08 3.19 -19.61
CA SER A 243 23.44 2.28 -20.58
C SER A 243 22.91 2.97 -21.86
N GLY A 244 23.31 4.24 -22.09
CA GLY A 244 22.94 5.01 -23.27
C GLY A 244 21.61 5.77 -23.18
N LYS A 245 20.95 5.77 -22.01
CA LYS A 245 19.66 6.39 -21.77
C LYS A 245 19.83 7.68 -20.98
N LYS A 246 20.04 8.80 -21.64
CA LYS A 246 20.25 10.10 -20.99
C LYS A 246 19.03 10.52 -20.19
N ILE A 247 19.19 10.64 -18.87
CA ILE A 247 18.18 11.17 -17.95
C ILE A 247 18.87 11.93 -16.82
N ASP A 248 18.31 13.08 -16.43
CA ASP A 248 18.83 13.87 -15.33
C ASP A 248 18.23 13.46 -13.97
N ASN A 249 18.92 13.84 -12.92
CA ASN A 249 18.59 13.48 -11.54
C ASN A 249 17.21 14.03 -11.10
N LYS A 250 16.83 15.22 -11.57
CA LYS A 250 15.54 15.85 -11.20
C LYS A 250 14.38 15.11 -11.84
N SER A 251 14.54 14.66 -13.11
CA SER A 251 13.55 13.87 -13.81
C SER A 251 13.36 12.52 -13.13
N VAL A 252 14.44 11.83 -12.73
CA VAL A 252 14.34 10.58 -11.97
C VAL A 252 13.61 10.79 -10.64
N ALA A 253 13.98 11.83 -9.88
CA ALA A 253 13.32 12.14 -8.61
C ALA A 253 11.83 12.43 -8.80
N LYS A 254 11.45 13.18 -9.86
CA LYS A 254 10.05 13.42 -10.22
C LYS A 254 9.34 12.11 -10.54
N TYR A 255 9.94 11.22 -11.32
CA TYR A 255 9.33 9.94 -11.69
C TYR A 255 9.13 9.04 -10.47
N ILE A 256 10.09 8.96 -9.57
CA ILE A 256 9.96 8.24 -8.30
C ILE A 256 8.80 8.80 -7.48
N SER A 257 8.69 10.13 -7.35
CA SER A 257 7.56 10.76 -6.64
C SER A 257 6.22 10.34 -7.25
N THR A 258 6.06 10.38 -8.59
CA THR A 258 4.81 9.95 -9.21
C THR A 258 4.46 8.48 -8.96
N LEU A 259 5.48 7.62 -8.83
CA LEU A 259 5.31 6.20 -8.52
C LEU A 259 4.86 5.97 -7.07
N THR A 260 5.39 6.75 -6.14
CA THR A 260 4.95 6.71 -4.74
C THR A 260 3.57 7.35 -4.56
N ASP A 261 3.32 8.47 -5.23
CA ASP A 261 2.03 9.16 -5.18
C ASP A 261 0.88 8.34 -5.78
N SER A 262 1.18 7.45 -6.74
CA SER A 262 0.20 6.51 -7.31
C SER A 262 0.09 5.18 -6.56
N TYR A 263 0.74 5.03 -5.42
CA TYR A 263 0.81 3.81 -4.63
C TYR A 263 1.35 2.59 -5.40
N LEU A 264 2.17 2.79 -6.45
CA LEU A 264 2.86 1.68 -7.11
C LEU A 264 4.05 1.20 -6.30
N PHE A 265 4.70 2.12 -5.61
CA PHE A 265 5.81 1.84 -4.69
C PHE A 265 5.63 2.59 -3.37
N TYR A 266 6.09 1.95 -2.31
CA TYR A 266 6.21 2.55 -0.98
C TYR A 266 7.66 2.82 -0.67
N ARG A 267 7.93 3.98 -0.12
CA ARG A 267 9.26 4.43 0.28
C ARG A 267 9.53 4.04 1.73
N ALA A 268 10.66 3.42 1.99
CA ALA A 268 11.20 3.19 3.33
C ALA A 268 12.43 4.07 3.55
N ALA A 269 12.31 5.05 4.42
CA ALA A 269 13.41 5.93 4.79
C ALA A 269 14.43 5.18 5.65
N ARG A 270 15.67 5.67 5.68
CA ARG A 270 16.72 5.09 6.50
C ARG A 270 16.75 5.70 7.89
N TYR A 271 16.91 4.88 8.92
CA TYR A 271 16.93 5.29 10.32
C TYR A 271 18.24 4.86 10.99
N ASP A 272 18.97 5.82 11.56
CA ASP A 272 20.14 5.52 12.40
C ASP A 272 19.69 5.07 13.79
N ILE A 273 19.85 3.79 14.09
CA ILE A 273 19.42 3.19 15.35
C ILE A 273 20.15 3.80 16.55
N LYS A 274 21.45 4.08 16.42
CA LYS A 274 22.27 4.69 17.50
C LYS A 274 21.97 6.19 17.64
N GLY A 275 21.91 6.91 16.52
CA GLY A 275 21.64 8.34 16.50
C GLY A 275 20.16 8.70 16.71
N LYS A 276 19.26 7.72 16.64
CA LYS A 276 17.80 7.90 16.75
C LYS A 276 17.24 8.98 15.81
N GLN A 277 17.76 9.02 14.57
CA GLN A 277 17.39 10.04 13.57
C GLN A 277 17.22 9.46 12.17
N LEU A 278 16.37 10.11 11.37
CA LEU A 278 16.22 9.76 9.96
C LEU A 278 17.43 10.23 9.15
N LEU A 279 17.84 9.42 8.19
CA LEU A 279 18.92 9.72 7.26
C LEU A 279 18.35 10.07 5.88
N ALA A 280 18.87 11.14 5.28
CA ALA A 280 18.36 11.69 4.00
C ALA A 280 18.86 10.94 2.74
N THR A 281 19.54 9.81 2.88
CA THR A 281 20.21 9.14 1.75
C THR A 281 19.97 7.63 1.71
N GLN A 282 19.99 7.07 0.50
CA GLN A 282 19.90 5.61 0.26
C GLN A 282 18.62 4.97 0.83
N GLU A 283 17.50 5.43 0.34
CA GLU A 283 16.20 4.86 0.67
C GLU A 283 15.97 3.54 -0.06
N LYS A 284 15.10 2.69 0.48
CA LYS A 284 14.59 1.53 -0.24
C LYS A 284 13.16 1.78 -0.71
N TYR A 285 12.79 1.14 -1.80
CA TYR A 285 11.44 1.19 -2.34
C TYR A 285 10.91 -0.24 -2.47
N TYR A 286 9.67 -0.43 -2.06
CA TYR A 286 8.97 -1.71 -2.11
C TYR A 286 7.76 -1.58 -3.01
N ALA A 287 7.55 -2.54 -3.89
CA ALA A 287 6.37 -2.56 -4.73
C ALA A 287 5.11 -2.77 -3.89
N VAL A 288 4.00 -2.16 -4.29
CA VAL A 288 2.69 -2.36 -3.64
C VAL A 288 2.26 -3.82 -3.64
N ASP A 289 2.79 -4.60 -4.59
CA ASP A 289 2.43 -5.99 -4.80
C ASP A 289 3.53 -6.72 -5.58
N THR A 290 3.87 -7.91 -5.15
CA THR A 290 4.94 -8.71 -5.77
C THR A 290 4.54 -9.22 -7.16
N GLY A 291 3.29 -9.61 -7.36
CA GLY A 291 2.78 -10.02 -8.67
C GLY A 291 2.76 -8.85 -9.67
N LEU A 292 2.35 -7.66 -9.23
CA LEU A 292 2.41 -6.45 -10.06
C LEU A 292 3.85 -6.09 -10.44
N ARG A 293 4.81 -6.19 -9.49
CA ARG A 293 6.25 -6.04 -9.78
C ARG A 293 6.70 -6.99 -10.87
N ASN A 294 6.35 -8.26 -10.78
CA ASN A 294 6.71 -9.27 -11.76
C ASN A 294 6.08 -8.96 -13.14
N ALA A 295 4.83 -8.51 -13.16
CA ALA A 295 4.13 -8.09 -14.38
C ALA A 295 4.78 -6.86 -15.05
N ILE A 296 5.26 -5.88 -14.27
CA ILE A 296 6.01 -4.72 -14.75
C ILE A 296 7.32 -5.16 -15.42
N LEU A 297 8.05 -6.07 -14.81
CA LEU A 297 9.34 -6.55 -15.32
C LEU A 297 9.23 -7.52 -16.50
N GLY A 298 8.03 -8.03 -16.79
CA GLY A 298 7.83 -9.05 -17.79
C GLY A 298 8.57 -10.36 -17.48
N LYS A 299 8.92 -10.57 -16.21
CA LYS A 299 9.63 -11.76 -15.76
C LYS A 299 8.65 -12.78 -15.21
N GLU A 300 8.77 -14.02 -15.67
CA GLU A 300 8.24 -15.13 -14.89
C GLU A 300 8.98 -15.20 -13.55
N PRO A 301 8.27 -15.59 -12.50
CA PRO A 301 8.66 -15.34 -11.11
C PRO A 301 9.82 -16.20 -10.56
N TYR A 302 10.65 -16.79 -11.37
CA TYR A 302 11.73 -17.69 -10.94
C TYR A 302 13.08 -16.95 -10.81
N GLY A 303 13.57 -16.78 -9.58
CA GLY A 303 14.98 -16.47 -9.35
C GLY A 303 15.35 -15.44 -8.29
N ASP A 304 14.44 -14.60 -7.77
CA ASP A 304 14.81 -13.52 -6.82
C ASP A 304 13.93 -13.54 -5.56
N SER A 305 13.95 -14.67 -4.86
CA SER A 305 13.03 -14.90 -3.74
C SER A 305 13.33 -14.06 -2.49
N GLY A 306 14.58 -13.69 -2.23
CA GLY A 306 14.96 -12.94 -1.03
C GLY A 306 14.33 -11.55 -0.97
N HIS A 307 14.46 -10.76 -2.02
CA HIS A 307 13.88 -9.42 -2.10
C HIS A 307 12.34 -9.44 -2.15
N LEU A 308 11.73 -10.50 -2.70
CA LEU A 308 10.28 -10.67 -2.69
C LEU A 308 9.78 -10.95 -1.27
N LEU A 309 10.48 -11.77 -0.48
CA LEU A 309 10.15 -12.00 0.93
C LEU A 309 10.23 -10.71 1.75
N GLU A 310 11.30 -9.94 1.56
CA GLU A 310 11.47 -8.63 2.20
C GLU A 310 10.31 -7.68 1.83
N ASN A 311 9.88 -7.66 0.57
CA ASN A 311 8.73 -6.88 0.13
C ASN A 311 7.41 -7.31 0.81
N VAL A 312 7.17 -8.62 0.95
CA VAL A 312 5.98 -9.16 1.64
C VAL A 312 6.00 -8.75 3.12
N VAL A 313 7.14 -8.88 3.80
CA VAL A 313 7.29 -8.49 5.20
C VAL A 313 7.05 -6.99 5.37
N PHE A 314 7.62 -6.16 4.49
CA PHE A 314 7.40 -4.71 4.52
C PHE A 314 5.92 -4.34 4.44
N LEU A 315 5.19 -4.91 3.47
CA LEU A 315 3.77 -4.63 3.30
C LEU A 315 2.94 -5.10 4.50
N GLU A 316 3.29 -6.26 5.09
CA GLU A 316 2.61 -6.76 6.27
C GLU A 316 2.87 -5.88 7.50
N LEU A 317 4.09 -5.36 7.67
CA LEU A 317 4.39 -4.40 8.73
C LEU A 317 3.56 -3.11 8.60
N LEU A 318 3.41 -2.59 7.37
CA LEU A 318 2.52 -1.45 7.11
C LEU A 318 1.05 -1.80 7.41
N ARG A 319 0.59 -2.99 7.02
CA ARG A 319 -0.78 -3.46 7.31
C ARG A 319 -1.05 -3.52 8.80
N ARG A 320 -0.08 -3.97 9.59
CA ARG A 320 -0.12 -3.96 11.07
C ARG A 320 0.05 -2.55 11.67
N LYS A 321 -0.04 -1.50 10.84
CA LYS A 321 0.02 -0.08 11.24
C LYS A 321 1.32 0.33 11.92
N ASN A 322 2.43 -0.33 11.62
CA ASN A 322 3.74 0.11 12.06
C ASN A 322 4.26 1.27 11.19
N GLN A 323 5.01 2.15 11.80
CA GLN A 323 5.97 2.98 11.10
C GLN A 323 7.20 2.12 10.79
N VAL A 324 7.64 2.10 9.54
CA VAL A 324 8.69 1.18 9.08
C VAL A 324 9.84 1.96 8.44
N TRP A 325 11.04 1.67 8.86
CA TRP A 325 12.28 2.24 8.33
C TRP A 325 13.31 1.14 8.08
N ILE A 326 14.31 1.46 7.28
CA ILE A 326 15.52 0.64 7.11
C ILE A 326 16.50 1.01 8.20
N GLY A 327 16.89 0.05 9.04
CA GLY A 327 17.80 0.30 10.15
C GLY A 327 19.24 0.43 9.69
N LYS A 328 19.98 1.38 10.27
CA LYS A 328 21.44 1.47 10.18
C LYS A 328 22.04 1.41 11.57
N VAL A 329 23.01 0.52 11.78
CA VAL A 329 23.78 0.43 13.00
C VAL A 329 25.27 0.31 12.68
N GLY A 330 26.02 1.42 12.84
CA GLY A 330 27.40 1.50 12.38
C GLY A 330 27.51 1.32 10.87
N THR A 331 28.21 0.27 10.41
CA THR A 331 28.35 -0.12 9.00
C THR A 331 27.32 -1.15 8.55
N CYS A 332 26.54 -1.71 9.48
CA CYS A 332 25.56 -2.75 9.18
C CYS A 332 24.17 -2.15 8.89
N GLU A 333 23.39 -2.89 8.13
CA GLU A 333 21.98 -2.64 7.87
C GLU A 333 21.12 -3.63 8.69
N VAL A 334 19.97 -3.19 9.14
CA VAL A 334 18.87 -4.00 9.66
C VAL A 334 17.72 -3.79 8.69
N ASP A 335 17.14 -4.85 8.15
CA ASP A 335 16.15 -4.75 7.08
C ASP A 335 14.99 -3.86 7.49
N PHE A 336 14.47 -4.04 8.71
CA PHE A 336 13.40 -3.17 9.21
C PHE A 336 13.55 -2.78 10.67
N VAL A 337 13.27 -1.52 10.94
CA VAL A 337 12.90 -0.98 12.25
C VAL A 337 11.40 -0.70 12.18
N ALA A 338 10.60 -1.48 12.88
CA ALA A 338 9.16 -1.35 12.93
C ALA A 338 8.73 -0.79 14.29
N ARG A 339 7.98 0.32 14.29
CA ARG A 339 7.45 0.93 15.50
C ARG A 339 5.93 0.96 15.46
N ALA A 340 5.31 0.33 16.42
CA ALA A 340 3.86 0.35 16.61
C ALA A 340 3.37 1.70 17.19
N ALA A 341 2.07 1.94 17.15
CA ALA A 341 1.47 3.19 17.62
C ALA A 341 1.64 3.44 19.13
N ASP A 342 1.77 2.39 19.94
CA ASP A 342 2.07 2.44 21.38
C ASP A 342 3.56 2.71 21.68
N GLY A 343 4.41 2.77 20.64
CA GLY A 343 5.84 3.03 20.75
C GLY A 343 6.70 1.78 20.79
N ASP A 344 6.10 0.57 20.88
CA ASP A 344 6.85 -0.68 20.81
C ASP A 344 7.66 -0.75 19.51
N THR A 345 8.95 -1.05 19.65
CA THR A 345 9.91 -1.05 18.52
C THR A 345 10.51 -2.44 18.34
N LYS A 346 10.52 -2.94 17.11
CA LYS A 346 11.08 -4.23 16.74
C LYS A 346 12.12 -4.07 15.65
N TYR A 347 13.19 -4.85 15.76
CA TYR A 347 14.24 -4.95 14.75
C TYR A 347 14.07 -6.26 14.01
N ILE A 348 13.98 -6.21 12.69
CA ILE A 348 13.62 -7.37 11.87
C ILE A 348 14.63 -7.56 10.77
N GLN A 349 15.16 -8.78 10.65
CA GLN A 349 15.91 -9.28 9.49
C GLN A 349 15.06 -10.31 8.75
N VAL A 350 15.21 -10.35 7.44
CA VAL A 350 14.47 -11.25 6.55
C VAL A 350 15.46 -12.03 5.70
N SER A 351 15.40 -13.35 5.78
CA SER A 351 16.25 -14.21 4.95
C SER A 351 15.45 -15.39 4.42
N GLN A 352 15.72 -15.81 3.20
CA GLN A 352 15.07 -16.99 2.66
C GLN A 352 15.40 -18.23 3.47
N SER A 353 16.67 -18.43 3.81
CA SER A 353 17.14 -19.55 4.61
C SER A 353 18.40 -19.18 5.38
N VAL A 354 18.48 -19.67 6.59
CA VAL A 354 19.66 -19.54 7.48
C VAL A 354 20.26 -20.89 7.88
N LYS A 355 19.99 -21.94 7.11
CA LYS A 355 20.58 -23.27 7.31
C LYS A 355 22.11 -23.27 7.17
N ASN A 356 22.64 -22.39 6.33
CA ASN A 356 24.09 -22.16 6.25
C ASN A 356 24.55 -21.32 7.47
N PRO A 357 25.49 -21.81 8.28
CA PRO A 357 25.98 -21.10 9.46
C PRO A 357 26.58 -19.72 9.17
N GLU A 358 27.24 -19.55 8.02
CA GLU A 358 27.75 -18.24 7.59
C GLU A 358 26.66 -17.24 7.29
N THR A 359 25.59 -17.68 6.62
CA THR A 359 24.39 -16.85 6.38
C THR A 359 23.75 -16.47 7.71
N LEU A 360 23.54 -17.43 8.61
CA LEU A 360 22.99 -17.16 9.93
C LEU A 360 23.84 -16.14 10.72
N ALA A 361 25.16 -16.30 10.71
CA ALA A 361 26.07 -15.37 11.40
C ALA A 361 25.96 -13.95 10.79
N ARG A 362 25.89 -13.84 9.47
CA ARG A 362 25.71 -12.56 8.76
C ARG A 362 24.41 -11.86 9.14
N GLU A 363 23.29 -12.59 9.15
CA GLU A 363 21.97 -12.05 9.47
C GLU A 363 21.86 -11.63 10.95
N LEU A 364 22.55 -12.28 11.85
CA LEU A 364 22.54 -11.94 13.28
C LEU A 364 23.52 -10.81 13.65
N ALA A 365 24.60 -10.62 12.89
CA ALA A 365 25.64 -9.63 13.21
C ALA A 365 25.15 -8.17 13.41
N PRO A 366 24.13 -7.66 12.70
CA PRO A 366 23.59 -6.34 12.97
C PRO A 366 22.97 -6.22 14.37
N PHE A 367 22.29 -7.26 14.85
CA PHE A 367 21.61 -7.26 16.14
C PHE A 367 22.54 -7.15 17.33
N ASP A 368 23.75 -7.71 17.22
CA ASP A 368 24.78 -7.63 18.28
C ASP A 368 25.27 -6.18 18.49
N LYS A 369 25.11 -5.31 17.49
CA LYS A 369 25.54 -3.91 17.52
C LYS A 369 24.45 -2.95 18.04
N ILE A 370 23.21 -3.42 18.20
CA ILE A 370 22.08 -2.63 18.69
C ILE A 370 22.19 -2.51 20.21
N PRO A 371 22.24 -1.26 20.75
CA PRO A 371 22.53 -1.05 22.16
C PRO A 371 21.34 -1.21 23.09
N ASP A 372 20.11 -1.28 22.56
CA ASP A 372 18.89 -1.40 23.34
C ASP A 372 18.35 -2.83 23.40
N HIS A 373 17.29 -3.03 24.19
CA HIS A 373 16.68 -4.33 24.47
C HIS A 373 15.35 -4.56 23.74
N ASN A 374 15.04 -3.78 22.70
CA ASN A 374 13.85 -4.00 21.91
C ASN A 374 13.90 -5.37 21.21
N GLU A 375 12.73 -5.93 20.90
CA GLU A 375 12.60 -7.25 20.30
C GLU A 375 13.37 -7.35 18.98
N LYS A 376 14.11 -8.43 18.82
CA LYS A 376 14.91 -8.75 17.62
C LYS A 376 14.33 -10.01 16.99
N ILE A 377 13.91 -9.90 15.74
CA ILE A 377 13.21 -10.97 15.02
C ILE A 377 13.97 -11.30 13.73
N LEU A 378 14.20 -12.58 13.52
CA LEU A 378 14.69 -13.12 12.24
C LEU A 378 13.55 -13.88 11.57
N ILE A 379 13.01 -13.35 10.46
CA ILE A 379 11.96 -13.99 9.67
C ILE A 379 12.61 -14.80 8.54
N THR A 380 12.28 -16.09 8.45
CA THR A 380 12.84 -16.99 7.44
C THR A 380 11.76 -17.89 6.85
N ALA A 381 12.05 -18.54 5.72
CA ALA A 381 11.24 -19.65 5.22
C ALA A 381 11.56 -21.00 5.87
N ASP A 382 12.57 -21.05 6.76
CA ASP A 382 12.92 -22.26 7.48
C ASP A 382 11.99 -22.51 8.66
N TYR A 383 11.65 -23.79 8.92
CA TYR A 383 10.90 -24.22 10.10
C TYR A 383 11.81 -24.59 11.28
N GLU A 384 13.09 -24.85 11.01
CA GLU A 384 14.08 -25.13 12.06
C GLU A 384 14.30 -23.90 12.93
N ASN A 385 14.14 -24.05 14.24
CA ASN A 385 14.31 -22.93 15.16
C ASN A 385 15.80 -22.70 15.49
N CYS A 386 16.37 -21.63 14.97
CA CYS A 386 17.72 -21.16 15.25
C CYS A 386 17.74 -19.94 16.20
N SER A 387 16.68 -19.72 17.00
CA SER A 387 16.62 -18.63 17.98
C SER A 387 17.80 -18.70 18.95
N ARG A 388 18.55 -17.60 19.07
CA ARG A 388 19.71 -17.51 19.97
C ARG A 388 20.06 -16.06 20.29
N ASN A 389 20.78 -15.85 21.38
CA ASN A 389 21.30 -14.53 21.78
C ASN A 389 20.22 -13.44 21.86
N GLY A 390 18.99 -13.78 22.30
CA GLY A 390 17.89 -12.83 22.38
C GLY A 390 17.23 -12.48 21.04
N VAL A 391 17.62 -13.16 19.94
CA VAL A 391 16.95 -13.06 18.64
C VAL A 391 15.96 -14.21 18.49
N ARG A 392 14.71 -13.88 18.23
CA ARG A 392 13.64 -14.85 17.96
C ARG A 392 13.54 -15.11 16.48
N GLN A 393 13.74 -16.34 16.06
CA GLN A 393 13.44 -16.77 14.69
C GLN A 393 11.98 -17.18 14.57
N ILE A 394 11.35 -16.80 13.46
CA ILE A 394 9.95 -17.16 13.13
C ILE A 394 9.89 -17.55 11.67
N ASN A 395 9.17 -18.64 11.35
CA ASN A 395 8.85 -18.95 9.97
C ASN A 395 7.89 -17.88 9.39
N ILE A 396 8.12 -17.47 8.14
CA ILE A 396 7.37 -16.37 7.51
C ILE A 396 5.87 -16.69 7.37
N VAL A 397 5.50 -17.93 7.09
CA VAL A 397 4.10 -18.35 6.97
C VAL A 397 3.41 -18.24 8.33
N ASP A 398 4.05 -18.74 9.39
CA ASP A 398 3.53 -18.64 10.77
C ASP A 398 3.40 -17.16 11.20
N TRP A 399 4.39 -16.34 10.84
CA TRP A 399 4.36 -14.90 11.16
C TRP A 399 3.25 -14.15 10.41
N LEU A 400 2.93 -14.53 9.18
CA LEU A 400 1.84 -13.92 8.40
C LEU A 400 0.45 -14.35 8.88
N LEU A 401 0.36 -15.54 9.51
CA LEU A 401 -0.89 -16.10 10.01
C LEU A 401 -1.16 -15.75 11.50
N SER A 402 -0.18 -15.11 12.18
CA SER A 402 -0.24 -14.76 13.61
C SER A 402 -1.00 -13.44 13.91
#